data_18afca4ce48c2d2c36153f0a70852b7e
#
_entry.id   18afca4ce48c2d2c36153f0a70852b7e
#
_cell.length_a   1.000
_cell.length_b   1.000
_cell.length_c   1.000
_cell.angle_alpha   90.00
_cell.angle_beta   90.00
_cell.angle_gamma   90.00
#
_symmetry.space_group_name_H-M   'P 1'
#
loop_
_entity.id
_entity.type
_entity.pdbx_description
1 polymer ?
#
loop_
_entity_poly.entity_id
_entity_poly.type
_entity_poly.pdbx_seq_one_letter_code
_entity_poly.pdbx_strand_id
1 'polypeptide(L)'
;MTRGVAAALVMLAAPVLAGGGDHASAAAAKHSARHAKQSSHSCRAHARCAIVRRAKRRPSARPLERLLGVGPGPAPAPAPAPGQPESPAPGAPTLPRFVSVAAREFSLTLSRPLVGAGSVTIELRNSGEDPHNLVISPEGTHPLASFSQIDPGTYERRSVHLTAGRYRLWCSLESHENLGMSTTLRVQ
;
A
#
# COMPACT_ATOMS: atom_id res chain seq x y z
N MET A 1 67.74 -24.65 -24.73
CA MET A 1 68.30 -24.85 -23.40
C MET A 1 67.20 -24.63 -22.39
N THR A 2 66.60 -25.70 -22.05
CA THR A 2 66.03 -26.26 -20.86
C THR A 2 66.23 -25.49 -19.56
N ARG A 3 65.13 -25.25 -18.85
CA ARG A 3 65.00 -25.48 -17.41
C ARG A 3 63.57 -25.34 -16.96
N GLY A 4 62.97 -26.44 -16.66
CA GLY A 4 61.68 -26.57 -15.94
C GLY A 4 61.91 -26.29 -14.46
N VAL A 5 60.86 -25.75 -13.81
CA VAL A 5 60.74 -25.75 -12.35
C VAL A 5 59.38 -26.34 -12.02
N ALA A 6 59.41 -27.54 -11.47
CA ALA A 6 58.26 -28.18 -10.85
C ALA A 6 58.05 -27.54 -9.45
N ALA A 7 56.86 -27.12 -9.15
CA ALA A 7 56.46 -26.72 -7.81
C ALA A 7 55.44 -27.73 -7.27
N ALA A 8 55.78 -28.27 -6.13
CA ALA A 8 55.14 -29.38 -5.42
C ALA A 8 53.81 -28.99 -4.82
N LEU A 9 52.85 -29.90 -4.95
CA LEU A 9 51.57 -29.93 -4.30
C LEU A 9 51.75 -30.38 -2.83
N VAL A 10 51.50 -29.49 -1.89
CA VAL A 10 51.39 -29.87 -0.44
C VAL A 10 49.93 -29.98 -0.09
N MET A 11 49.48 -31.20 0.06
CA MET A 11 48.23 -31.57 0.68
C MET A 11 48.40 -31.52 2.21
N LEU A 12 47.70 -30.60 2.87
CA LEU A 12 47.53 -30.58 4.32
C LEU A 12 46.11 -31.08 4.63
N ALA A 13 46.08 -32.31 5.13
CA ALA A 13 44.88 -32.90 5.73
C ALA A 13 44.72 -32.34 7.16
N ALA A 14 43.58 -31.82 7.51
CA ALA A 14 43.20 -31.52 8.89
C ALA A 14 42.19 -32.53 9.43
N PRO A 15 42.27 -32.88 10.72
CA PRO A 15 41.51 -33.98 11.26
C PRO A 15 40.08 -33.61 11.64
N VAL A 16 39.19 -34.58 11.39
CA VAL A 16 37.81 -34.65 11.89
C VAL A 16 37.85 -34.88 13.41
N LEU A 17 37.29 -33.97 14.19
CA LEU A 17 36.92 -34.20 15.59
C LEU A 17 35.41 -34.39 15.67
N ALA A 18 35.00 -35.60 15.86
CA ALA A 18 33.68 -35.98 16.32
C ALA A 18 33.53 -35.58 17.80
N GLY A 19 32.51 -34.80 18.12
CA GLY A 19 32.11 -34.47 19.48
C GLY A 19 30.59 -34.43 19.54
N GLY A 20 30.00 -35.50 20.03
CA GLY A 20 28.59 -35.61 20.36
C GLY A 20 28.26 -34.75 21.58
N GLY A 21 27.03 -34.29 21.64
CA GLY A 21 26.47 -33.52 22.74
C GLY A 21 24.97 -33.40 22.60
N ASP A 22 24.26 -34.49 22.92
CA ASP A 22 22.83 -34.46 23.20
C ASP A 22 22.57 -33.57 24.41
N HIS A 23 21.87 -32.44 24.19
CA HIS A 23 21.10 -31.82 25.25
C HIS A 23 19.73 -31.43 24.71
N ALA A 24 18.80 -32.34 24.91
CA ALA A 24 17.39 -32.08 24.96
C ALA A 24 17.12 -30.95 26.00
N SER A 25 16.61 -29.80 25.55
CA SER A 25 15.98 -28.84 26.44
C SER A 25 14.52 -28.71 26.06
N ALA A 26 13.73 -29.55 26.68
CA ALA A 26 12.27 -29.41 26.73
C ALA A 26 11.92 -28.33 27.74
N ALA A 27 11.77 -27.08 27.30
CA ALA A 27 11.18 -25.99 28.11
C ALA A 27 10.75 -24.79 27.25
N ALA A 28 9.71 -24.92 26.45
CA ALA A 28 9.00 -23.77 25.89
C ALA A 28 7.57 -24.13 25.42
N ALA A 29 6.86 -24.88 26.22
CA ALA A 29 5.44 -25.18 25.95
C ALA A 29 4.59 -24.87 27.19
N LYS A 30 4.60 -23.64 27.69
CA LYS A 30 3.64 -23.19 28.73
C LYS A 30 3.56 -21.66 28.77
N HIS A 31 3.17 -20.96 27.71
CA HIS A 31 2.74 -19.54 27.79
C HIS A 31 1.88 -19.13 26.58
N SER A 32 0.90 -19.92 26.21
CA SER A 32 -0.09 -19.47 25.23
C SER A 32 -1.49 -20.01 25.53
N ALA A 33 -1.94 -19.82 26.77
CA ALA A 33 -3.30 -20.19 27.13
C ALA A 33 -3.86 -19.26 28.23
N ARG A 34 -3.77 -17.93 28.06
CA ARG A 34 -4.50 -16.98 28.93
C ARG A 34 -4.74 -15.65 28.23
N HIS A 35 -5.49 -15.60 27.15
CA HIS A 35 -6.20 -14.41 26.69
C HIS A 35 -7.31 -14.72 25.68
N ALA A 36 -8.07 -15.77 25.96
CA ALA A 36 -9.28 -16.07 25.22
C ALA A 36 -10.45 -16.26 26.19
N LYS A 37 -10.77 -15.23 26.96
CA LYS A 37 -12.05 -15.13 27.69
C LYS A 37 -12.22 -13.64 28.05
N GLN A 38 -13.01 -12.94 27.23
CA GLN A 38 -13.91 -11.84 27.62
C GLN A 38 -14.25 -11.03 26.37
N SER A 39 -15.38 -11.34 25.79
CA SER A 39 -16.48 -10.41 25.52
C SER A 39 -17.50 -11.10 24.63
N SER A 40 -18.21 -12.04 25.22
CA SER A 40 -19.55 -12.39 24.78
C SER A 40 -20.53 -11.50 25.55
N HIS A 41 -20.74 -10.28 25.10
CA HIS A 41 -21.90 -9.50 25.54
C HIS A 41 -23.03 -9.79 24.58
N SER A 42 -23.82 -10.77 25.02
CA SER A 42 -25.18 -11.04 24.63
C SER A 42 -26.03 -9.77 24.64
N CYS A 43 -26.36 -9.24 23.50
CA CYS A 43 -27.50 -8.35 23.34
C CYS A 43 -28.76 -9.19 23.19
N ARG A 44 -29.33 -9.61 24.33
CA ARG A 44 -30.71 -10.13 24.38
C ARG A 44 -31.68 -8.97 24.15
N ALA A 45 -32.56 -9.23 23.24
CA ALA A 45 -33.81 -8.57 22.91
C ALA A 45 -34.44 -7.75 24.07
N HIS A 46 -34.66 -6.45 23.85
CA HIS A 46 -35.80 -5.75 24.43
C HIS A 46 -36.47 -4.96 23.31
N ALA A 47 -37.58 -5.50 22.92
CA ALA A 47 -38.61 -4.81 22.15
C ALA A 47 -39.13 -3.59 22.91
N ARG A 48 -39.59 -2.59 22.14
CA ARG A 48 -40.48 -1.52 22.52
C ARG A 48 -39.80 -0.27 23.14
N CYS A 49 -39.46 0.66 22.25
CA CYS A 49 -39.72 2.07 22.53
C CYS A 49 -40.16 2.77 21.22
N ALA A 50 -41.44 2.59 20.93
CA ALA A 50 -42.14 3.44 19.97
C ALA A 50 -42.41 4.77 20.67
N ILE A 51 -41.56 5.75 20.49
CA ILE A 51 -41.86 7.14 20.84
C ILE A 51 -42.73 7.72 19.75
N VAL A 52 -44.03 7.66 19.99
CA VAL A 52 -45.04 8.41 19.25
C VAL A 52 -44.79 9.90 19.53
N ARG A 53 -44.07 10.57 18.66
CA ARG A 53 -44.02 12.03 18.63
C ARG A 53 -45.32 12.53 18.03
N ARG A 54 -46.25 12.84 18.92
CA ARG A 54 -47.49 13.56 18.65
C ARG A 54 -47.15 14.89 17.99
N ALA A 55 -47.36 14.98 16.68
CA ALA A 55 -47.24 16.22 15.91
C ALA A 55 -48.28 17.22 16.47
N LYS A 56 -47.81 18.23 17.17
CA LYS A 56 -48.61 19.41 17.50
C LYS A 56 -48.95 20.11 16.19
N ARG A 57 -50.21 20.00 15.77
CA ARG A 57 -50.76 20.83 14.67
C ARG A 57 -50.61 22.29 15.06
N ARG A 58 -49.80 23.03 14.33
CA ARG A 58 -49.79 24.49 14.39
C ARG A 58 -51.07 24.97 13.71
N PRO A 59 -51.80 25.95 14.30
CA PRO A 59 -52.90 26.58 13.61
C PRO A 59 -52.38 27.33 12.39
N SER A 60 -53.01 27.12 11.23
CA SER A 60 -52.76 27.84 10.00
C SER A 60 -53.15 29.34 10.19
N ALA A 61 -52.17 30.18 10.36
CA ALA A 61 -52.39 31.61 10.19
C ALA A 61 -52.72 31.88 8.73
N ARG A 62 -53.90 32.35 8.46
CA ARG A 62 -54.28 32.84 7.14
C ARG A 62 -53.43 34.09 6.84
N PRO A 63 -52.75 34.15 5.72
CA PRO A 63 -52.04 35.38 5.35
C PRO A 63 -53.08 36.45 4.94
N LEU A 64 -53.02 37.60 5.60
CA LEU A 64 -53.65 38.88 5.20
C LEU A 64 -52.88 39.56 4.07
N GLU A 65 -52.62 38.83 2.99
CA GLU A 65 -51.83 39.36 1.85
C GLU A 65 -52.68 39.58 0.60
N ARG A 66 -53.80 40.26 0.76
CA ARG A 66 -54.64 40.57 -0.41
C ARG A 66 -54.85 42.06 -0.60
N LEU A 67 -53.91 42.94 -0.23
CA LEU A 67 -54.10 44.36 -0.43
C LEU A 67 -52.87 45.17 -0.94
N LEU A 68 -51.80 44.54 -1.30
CA LEU A 68 -50.73 45.21 -2.01
C LEU A 68 -50.38 44.40 -3.24
N GLY A 69 -50.79 44.88 -4.40
CA GLY A 69 -50.60 44.25 -5.72
C GLY A 69 -49.12 44.22 -6.15
N VAL A 70 -48.31 43.48 -5.41
CA VAL A 70 -46.96 43.11 -5.87
C VAL A 70 -47.10 41.80 -6.62
N GLY A 71 -47.03 41.88 -7.94
CA GLY A 71 -46.99 40.73 -8.82
C GLY A 71 -45.83 39.79 -8.46
N PRO A 72 -45.94 38.47 -8.72
CA PRO A 72 -44.85 37.56 -8.48
C PRO A 72 -43.61 37.99 -9.26
N GLY A 73 -42.55 38.35 -8.54
CA GLY A 73 -41.25 38.60 -9.14
C GLY A 73 -40.76 37.36 -9.93
N PRO A 74 -39.88 37.52 -10.91
CA PRO A 74 -39.34 36.41 -11.67
C PRO A 74 -38.73 35.38 -10.72
N ALA A 75 -39.09 34.11 -10.91
CA ALA A 75 -38.56 33.01 -10.13
C ALA A 75 -37.02 33.06 -10.15
N PRO A 76 -36.34 32.84 -8.98
CA PRO A 76 -34.89 32.76 -8.99
C PRO A 76 -34.43 31.62 -9.92
N ALA A 77 -33.44 31.93 -10.74
CA ALA A 77 -32.83 30.95 -11.64
C ALA A 77 -32.43 29.70 -10.84
N PRO A 78 -32.62 28.49 -11.37
CA PRO A 78 -32.19 27.25 -10.70
C PRO A 78 -30.70 27.35 -10.39
N ALA A 79 -30.35 27.01 -9.13
CA ALA A 79 -28.96 26.93 -8.73
C ALA A 79 -28.22 25.95 -9.66
N PRO A 80 -26.97 26.26 -10.06
CA PRO A 80 -26.19 25.36 -10.88
C PRO A 80 -26.11 24.01 -10.17
N ALA A 81 -26.43 22.94 -10.89
CA ALA A 81 -26.32 21.57 -10.39
C ALA A 81 -24.89 21.34 -9.85
N PRO A 82 -24.71 20.61 -8.73
CA PRO A 82 -23.38 20.25 -8.25
C PRO A 82 -22.61 19.61 -9.39
N GLY A 83 -21.44 20.20 -9.73
CA GLY A 83 -20.67 19.85 -10.91
C GLY A 83 -20.45 18.34 -10.98
N GLN A 84 -20.94 17.74 -12.06
CA GLN A 84 -20.50 16.42 -12.45
C GLN A 84 -18.97 16.46 -12.56
N PRO A 85 -18.25 15.41 -12.10
CA PRO A 85 -16.82 15.33 -12.34
C PRO A 85 -16.59 15.47 -13.84
N GLU A 86 -15.95 16.57 -14.25
CA GLU A 86 -15.64 16.85 -15.64
C GLU A 86 -14.88 15.65 -16.20
N SER A 87 -15.46 14.99 -17.18
CA SER A 87 -14.74 14.02 -18.00
C SER A 87 -13.51 14.73 -18.56
N PRO A 88 -12.29 14.14 -18.44
CA PRO A 88 -11.10 14.77 -18.99
C PRO A 88 -11.30 15.05 -20.46
N ALA A 89 -10.99 16.28 -20.87
CA ALA A 89 -11.13 16.76 -22.25
C ALA A 89 -10.45 15.77 -23.21
N PRO A 90 -11.09 15.40 -24.34
CA PRO A 90 -10.50 14.54 -25.34
C PRO A 90 -9.25 15.21 -25.92
N GLY A 91 -8.04 14.64 -25.66
CA GLY A 91 -6.79 15.11 -26.26
C GLY A 91 -5.64 15.41 -25.30
N ALA A 92 -5.83 15.43 -23.97
CA ALA A 92 -4.69 15.48 -23.07
C ALA A 92 -3.92 14.16 -23.11
N PRO A 93 -2.57 14.17 -23.27
CA PRO A 93 -1.78 12.95 -23.27
C PRO A 93 -1.95 12.23 -21.93
N THR A 94 -2.62 11.09 -21.93
CA THR A 94 -2.80 10.27 -20.74
C THR A 94 -1.47 9.63 -20.38
N LEU A 95 -0.95 9.94 -19.18
CA LEU A 95 0.24 9.30 -18.68
C LEU A 95 0.01 7.79 -18.49
N PRO A 96 1.01 6.95 -18.78
CA PRO A 96 0.90 5.52 -18.60
C PRO A 96 0.69 5.17 -17.12
N ARG A 97 -0.11 4.14 -16.85
CA ARG A 97 -0.40 3.63 -15.51
C ARG A 97 0.24 2.26 -15.26
N PHE A 98 1.42 2.06 -15.82
CA PHE A 98 2.25 0.88 -15.64
C PHE A 98 3.70 1.30 -15.42
N VAL A 99 4.36 0.69 -14.44
CA VAL A 99 5.80 0.83 -14.22
C VAL A 99 6.39 -0.52 -13.81
N SER A 100 7.50 -0.91 -14.44
CA SER A 100 8.32 -2.03 -13.98
C SER A 100 9.48 -1.49 -13.15
N VAL A 101 9.75 -2.15 -12.03
CA VAL A 101 10.82 -1.88 -11.08
C VAL A 101 11.78 -3.06 -11.15
N ALA A 102 12.95 -2.87 -11.74
CA ALA A 102 14.00 -3.88 -11.75
C ALA A 102 14.83 -3.72 -10.45
N ALA A 103 14.87 -4.79 -9.66
CA ALA A 103 15.65 -4.90 -8.44
C ALA A 103 16.96 -5.62 -8.75
N ARG A 104 18.08 -5.05 -8.31
CA ARG A 104 19.43 -5.64 -8.31
C ARG A 104 20.16 -5.19 -7.06
N GLU A 105 21.27 -5.85 -6.75
CA GLU A 105 22.16 -5.51 -5.62
C GLU A 105 22.86 -4.16 -5.86
N PHE A 106 22.65 -3.12 -5.16
CA PHE A 106 21.61 -2.70 -4.23
C PHE A 106 20.90 -1.49 -4.84
N SER A 107 20.15 -1.71 -5.89
CA SER A 107 19.53 -0.65 -6.69
C SER A 107 18.10 -1.02 -7.14
N LEU A 108 17.26 0.00 -7.30
CA LEU A 108 15.94 -0.10 -7.92
C LEU A 108 15.92 0.80 -9.15
N THR A 109 15.69 0.21 -10.32
CA THR A 109 15.59 0.94 -11.59
C THR A 109 14.14 0.92 -12.08
N LEU A 110 13.56 2.10 -12.32
CA LEU A 110 12.23 2.26 -12.86
C LEU A 110 12.24 2.27 -14.39
N SER A 111 11.32 1.54 -15.04
CA SER A 111 11.12 1.63 -16.50
C SER A 111 10.67 3.03 -16.93
N ARG A 112 10.10 3.82 -16.01
CA ARG A 112 9.73 5.23 -16.17
C ARG A 112 9.62 5.91 -14.82
N PRO A 113 10.09 7.14 -14.66
CA PRO A 113 10.05 7.87 -13.40
C PRO A 113 8.71 8.59 -13.15
N LEU A 114 7.80 8.61 -14.15
CA LEU A 114 6.52 9.32 -14.11
C LEU A 114 5.39 8.45 -14.62
N VAL A 115 4.27 8.41 -13.86
CA VAL A 115 3.04 7.69 -14.20
C VAL A 115 1.81 8.55 -13.92
N GLY A 116 0.66 8.19 -14.51
CA GLY A 116 -0.63 8.84 -14.26
C GLY A 116 -1.24 8.38 -12.94
N ALA A 117 -1.95 9.30 -12.27
CA ALA A 117 -2.70 9.00 -11.04
C ALA A 117 -3.86 8.01 -11.30
N GLY A 118 -4.29 7.33 -10.23
CA GLY A 118 -5.34 6.32 -10.23
C GLY A 118 -4.80 4.92 -9.95
N SER A 119 -5.42 3.89 -10.53
CA SER A 119 -4.96 2.51 -10.39
C SER A 119 -3.72 2.29 -11.27
N VAL A 120 -2.56 2.18 -10.66
CA VAL A 120 -1.26 1.97 -11.33
C VAL A 120 -0.84 0.52 -11.14
N THR A 121 -0.54 -0.17 -12.22
CA THR A 121 0.07 -1.50 -12.18
C THR A 121 1.57 -1.36 -12.00
N ILE A 122 2.09 -1.94 -10.92
CA ILE A 122 3.51 -1.98 -10.60
C ILE A 122 3.98 -3.42 -10.70
N GLU A 123 5.06 -3.64 -11.43
CA GLU A 123 5.74 -4.93 -11.55
C GLU A 123 7.09 -4.82 -10.86
N LEU A 124 7.29 -5.57 -9.78
CA LEU A 124 8.60 -5.81 -9.21
C LEU A 124 9.22 -7.01 -9.91
N ARG A 125 10.39 -6.83 -10.52
CA ARG A 125 11.17 -7.90 -11.16
C ARG A 125 12.53 -8.00 -10.49
N ASN A 126 12.86 -9.18 -9.98
CA ASN A 126 14.19 -9.45 -9.45
C ASN A 126 15.13 -9.86 -10.61
N SER A 127 16.06 -8.98 -10.92
CA SER A 127 17.11 -9.17 -11.95
C SER A 127 18.51 -9.28 -11.32
N GLY A 128 18.57 -9.45 -10.00
CA GLY A 128 19.76 -9.66 -9.20
C GLY A 128 20.00 -11.13 -8.86
N GLU A 129 20.94 -11.36 -7.94
CA GLU A 129 21.33 -12.67 -7.43
C GLU A 129 20.74 -12.96 -6.04
N ASP A 130 20.41 -11.91 -5.28
CA ASP A 130 19.80 -12.00 -3.96
C ASP A 130 18.28 -11.82 -4.01
N PRO A 131 17.53 -12.30 -3.02
CA PRO A 131 16.09 -12.01 -2.87
C PRO A 131 15.86 -10.52 -2.61
N HIS A 132 14.79 -9.97 -3.18
CA HIS A 132 14.39 -8.58 -3.00
C HIS A 132 12.89 -8.43 -2.73
N ASN A 133 12.50 -7.35 -2.08
CA ASN A 133 11.10 -6.93 -1.95
C ASN A 133 10.94 -5.45 -2.36
N LEU A 134 9.72 -4.93 -2.30
CA LEU A 134 9.46 -3.54 -2.59
C LEU A 134 8.41 -2.99 -1.63
N VAL A 135 8.74 -1.88 -1.01
CA VAL A 135 7.81 -1.08 -0.21
C VAL A 135 7.60 0.26 -0.90
N ILE A 136 6.37 0.76 -0.86
CA ILE A 136 5.96 2.01 -1.50
C ILE A 136 5.27 2.88 -0.46
N SER A 137 5.72 4.12 -0.30
CA SER A 137 5.02 5.13 0.51
C SER A 137 4.97 6.48 -0.18
N PRO A 138 3.93 7.28 0.03
CA PRO A 138 4.01 8.71 -0.24
C PRO A 138 5.19 9.30 0.53
N GLU A 139 5.91 10.25 -0.05
CA GLU A 139 7.09 10.85 0.57
C GLU A 139 6.73 11.46 1.95
N GLY A 140 7.50 11.09 2.99
CA GLY A 140 7.29 11.59 4.36
C GLY A 140 6.15 10.93 5.13
N THR A 141 5.56 9.84 4.64
CA THR A 141 4.44 9.15 5.31
C THR A 141 4.70 7.65 5.51
N HIS A 142 3.69 6.96 6.08
CA HIS A 142 3.74 5.51 6.28
C HIS A 142 3.61 4.72 4.96
N PRO A 143 4.08 3.46 4.93
CA PRO A 143 3.93 2.59 3.78
C PRO A 143 2.47 2.45 3.33
N LEU A 144 2.24 2.62 2.03
CA LEU A 144 0.95 2.45 1.36
C LEU A 144 0.76 1.03 0.85
N ALA A 145 1.83 0.42 0.32
CA ALA A 145 1.81 -0.92 -0.24
C ALA A 145 3.18 -1.60 -0.06
N SER A 146 3.16 -2.93 0.02
CA SER A 146 4.37 -3.75 0.04
C SER A 146 4.19 -4.96 -0.86
N PHE A 147 5.26 -5.34 -1.55
CA PHE A 147 5.40 -6.55 -2.33
C PHE A 147 6.10 -7.61 -1.50
N SER A 148 5.81 -8.87 -1.76
CA SER A 148 6.48 -9.97 -1.11
C SER A 148 7.98 -9.98 -1.45
N GLN A 149 8.76 -10.70 -0.67
CA GLN A 149 10.10 -11.08 -1.07
C GLN A 149 10.01 -12.03 -2.26
N ILE A 150 10.74 -11.74 -3.32
CA ILE A 150 10.80 -12.55 -4.55
C ILE A 150 12.23 -13.01 -4.81
N ASP A 151 12.35 -14.23 -5.31
CA ASP A 151 13.62 -14.86 -5.65
C ASP A 151 14.21 -14.35 -6.97
N PRO A 152 15.51 -14.51 -7.22
CA PRO A 152 16.16 -14.19 -8.48
C PRO A 152 15.42 -14.72 -9.70
N GLY A 153 15.28 -13.90 -10.75
CA GLY A 153 14.63 -14.24 -12.00
C GLY A 153 13.10 -14.24 -11.96
N THR A 154 12.47 -14.00 -10.79
CA THR A 154 11.01 -13.95 -10.63
C THR A 154 10.46 -12.54 -10.64
N TYR A 155 9.13 -12.41 -10.68
CA TYR A 155 8.44 -11.12 -10.61
C TYR A 155 7.11 -11.23 -9.88
N GLU A 156 6.66 -10.11 -9.32
CA GLU A 156 5.32 -9.92 -8.74
C GLU A 156 4.67 -8.69 -9.37
N ARG A 157 3.37 -8.77 -9.71
CA ARG A 157 2.57 -7.63 -10.19
C ARG A 157 1.43 -7.32 -9.22
N ARG A 158 1.24 -6.03 -8.96
CA ARG A 158 0.11 -5.54 -8.16
C ARG A 158 -0.40 -4.23 -8.72
N SER A 159 -1.72 -4.01 -8.59
CA SER A 159 -2.32 -2.71 -8.85
C SER A 159 -2.45 -1.95 -7.54
N VAL A 160 -1.92 -0.73 -7.51
CA VAL A 160 -1.93 0.17 -6.34
C VAL A 160 -2.62 1.47 -6.75
N HIS A 161 -3.54 1.97 -5.93
CA HIS A 161 -4.16 3.27 -6.18
C HIS A 161 -3.23 4.38 -5.69
N LEU A 162 -2.72 5.19 -6.63
CA LEU A 162 -1.81 6.29 -6.35
C LEU A 162 -2.46 7.63 -6.70
N THR A 163 -2.43 8.57 -5.77
CA THR A 163 -2.79 9.97 -6.00
C THR A 163 -1.60 10.75 -6.55
N ALA A 164 -1.83 11.92 -7.13
CA ALA A 164 -0.73 12.78 -7.58
C ALA A 164 0.23 13.10 -6.43
N GLY A 165 1.54 12.98 -6.67
CA GLY A 165 2.57 13.17 -5.65
C GLY A 165 3.89 12.46 -5.94
N ARG A 166 4.78 12.45 -4.95
CA ARG A 166 6.05 11.73 -4.97
C ARG A 166 5.96 10.53 -4.04
N TYR A 167 6.47 9.40 -4.51
CA TYR A 167 6.46 8.14 -3.79
C TYR A 167 7.89 7.62 -3.67
N ARG A 168 8.27 7.29 -2.45
CA ARG A 168 9.51 6.57 -2.18
C ARG A 168 9.25 5.08 -2.36
N LEU A 169 10.16 4.41 -3.06
CA LEU A 169 10.20 2.98 -3.27
C LEU A 169 11.52 2.46 -2.71
N TRP A 170 11.50 1.39 -1.90
CA TRP A 170 12.74 0.80 -1.35
C TRP A 170 12.59 -0.68 -1.08
N CYS A 171 13.71 -1.39 -1.01
CA CYS A 171 13.78 -2.75 -0.49
C CYS A 171 13.92 -2.69 1.03
N SER A 172 13.02 -3.37 1.76
CA SER A 172 13.03 -3.35 3.23
C SER A 172 13.78 -4.54 3.86
N LEU A 173 14.45 -5.36 3.05
CA LEU A 173 15.31 -6.42 3.57
C LEU A 173 16.52 -5.80 4.29
N GLU A 174 17.07 -6.56 5.24
CA GLU A 174 18.14 -6.08 6.12
C GLU A 174 19.32 -5.51 5.31
N SER A 175 19.74 -4.30 5.66
CA SER A 175 20.84 -3.55 5.03
C SER A 175 20.64 -3.07 3.59
N HIS A 176 19.68 -3.59 2.80
CA HIS A 176 19.54 -3.25 1.38
C HIS A 176 19.26 -1.75 1.14
N GLU A 177 18.37 -1.17 1.95
CA GLU A 177 18.07 0.26 1.88
C GLU A 177 19.29 1.13 2.20
N ASN A 178 20.05 0.74 3.22
CA ASN A 178 21.27 1.46 3.64
C ASN A 178 22.38 1.40 2.58
N LEU A 179 22.37 0.36 1.74
CA LEU A 179 23.28 0.21 0.61
C LEU A 179 22.82 0.96 -0.64
N GLY A 180 21.69 1.70 -0.57
CA GLY A 180 21.20 2.54 -1.64
C GLY A 180 19.98 1.99 -2.40
N MET A 181 19.40 0.87 -1.97
CA MET A 181 18.29 0.22 -2.67
C MET A 181 16.97 0.97 -2.48
N SER A 182 16.91 2.19 -2.99
CA SER A 182 15.75 3.06 -2.99
C SER A 182 15.67 3.92 -4.24
N THR A 183 14.45 4.37 -4.60
CA THR A 183 14.19 5.26 -5.75
C THR A 183 12.92 6.07 -5.53
N THR A 184 12.64 7.05 -6.41
CA THR A 184 11.44 7.88 -6.34
C THR A 184 10.61 7.76 -7.62
N LEU A 185 9.30 7.48 -7.45
CA LEU A 185 8.30 7.52 -8.51
C LEU A 185 7.49 8.81 -8.40
N ARG A 186 7.26 9.50 -9.51
CA ARG A 186 6.37 10.67 -9.59
C ARG A 186 5.03 10.24 -10.17
N VAL A 187 3.94 10.77 -9.60
CA VAL A 187 2.56 10.52 -10.03
C VAL A 187 1.88 11.86 -10.34
N GLN A 188 1.24 11.97 -11.48
CA GLN A 188 0.52 13.18 -11.95
C GLN A 188 -0.87 12.83 -12.50
#